data_a2bfb1b4d2403299c0e8dc723f0d63e2
#
_entry.id   a2bfb1b4d2403299c0e8dc723f0d63e2
#
_cell.length_a   1.000
_cell.length_b   1.000
_cell.length_c   1.000
_cell.angle_alpha   90.00
_cell.angle_beta   90.00
_cell.angle_gamma   90.00
#
_symmetry.space_group_name_H-M   'P 1'
#
loop_
_entity.id
_entity.type
_entity.pdbx_description
1 polymer ?
#
loop_
_entity_poly.entity_id
_entity_poly.type
_entity_poly.pdbx_seq_one_letter_code
_entity_poly.pdbx_strand_id
1 'polypeptide(L)'
;MTKPNSLCHSEGGGAVTPMGSAGYVFERFVMLTYFSYTFWNALENPKNYSFLTFWTLLLHLLYFSIDKASPKVGTATRLLHGMSLVAAVAVLAAYSQMAVAGSLYWGSFYEWERQVGLAVGKSATPGWWDMHLRKAYEHIWPVLALLIDARLNRADLQRCYRGCSRTFRTALATGCYLVLGLTWEQTCQSKDSGQDFFAHYALPPWFASARLLAPLGIDATGLAPDAVFSNGQKVIMLLVAAVAHWRVAGPLMTKAKTS
;
A
#
# COMPACT_ATOMS: atom_id res chain seq x y z
N MET A 1 -10.10 40.03 48.71
CA MET A 1 -9.59 40.70 47.51
C MET A 1 -9.11 39.58 46.56
N THR A 2 -9.99 39.14 45.71
CA THR A 2 -9.77 38.08 44.71
C THR A 2 -9.36 38.75 43.40
N LYS A 3 -8.16 38.39 42.87
CA LYS A 3 -7.68 38.85 41.57
C LYS A 3 -8.54 38.19 40.47
N PRO A 4 -8.96 38.95 39.44
CA PRO A 4 -9.64 38.36 38.28
C PRO A 4 -8.65 37.59 37.41
N ASN A 5 -9.04 36.35 37.04
CA ASN A 5 -8.37 35.54 36.06
C ASN A 5 -8.33 36.25 34.70
N SER A 6 -7.14 36.57 34.23
CA SER A 6 -6.89 37.02 32.87
C SER A 6 -7.22 35.89 31.91
N LEU A 7 -8.34 36.03 31.20
CA LEU A 7 -8.66 35.28 29.99
C LEU A 7 -7.49 35.42 28.99
N CYS A 8 -6.75 34.37 28.81
CA CYS A 8 -5.84 34.24 27.66
C CYS A 8 -6.67 34.32 26.39
N HIS A 9 -6.76 35.49 25.81
CA HIS A 9 -7.10 35.63 24.40
C HIS A 9 -6.03 34.87 23.58
N SER A 10 -6.36 33.69 23.11
CA SER A 10 -5.58 33.02 22.06
C SER A 10 -5.89 33.72 20.74
N GLU A 11 -5.32 34.89 20.54
CA GLU A 11 -5.14 35.44 19.19
C GLU A 11 -4.07 34.64 18.47
N GLY A 12 -4.40 33.44 18.12
CA GLY A 12 -3.67 32.59 17.20
C GLY A 12 -4.50 32.37 15.94
N GLY A 13 -4.99 33.45 15.35
CA GLY A 13 -5.42 33.43 13.94
C GLY A 13 -4.21 33.15 13.06
N GLY A 14 -3.65 31.95 13.14
CA GLY A 14 -2.70 31.47 12.16
C GLY A 14 -3.39 31.61 10.82
N ALA A 15 -2.92 32.56 10.00
CA ALA A 15 -3.31 32.68 8.61
C ALA A 15 -3.30 31.27 8.04
N VAL A 16 -4.47 30.77 7.63
CA VAL A 16 -4.59 29.55 6.82
C VAL A 16 -3.77 29.88 5.59
N THR A 17 -2.50 29.48 5.59
CA THR A 17 -1.68 29.58 4.38
C THR A 17 -2.51 28.90 3.31
N PRO A 18 -2.88 29.61 2.22
CA PRO A 18 -3.61 28.99 1.15
C PRO A 18 -2.81 27.75 0.80
N MET A 19 -3.45 26.60 0.88
CA MET A 19 -2.94 25.27 0.61
C MET A 19 -1.88 25.40 -0.47
N GLY A 20 -0.61 25.14 -0.14
CA GLY A 20 0.48 25.47 -1.05
C GLY A 20 0.09 24.93 -2.42
N SER A 21 -0.06 25.77 -3.39
CA SER A 21 -0.70 25.46 -4.68
C SER A 21 -0.20 24.15 -5.31
N ALA A 22 1.08 23.82 -5.08
CA ALA A 22 1.72 22.61 -5.55
C ALA A 22 1.19 21.33 -4.87
N GLY A 23 1.01 21.32 -3.55
CA GLY A 23 0.49 20.15 -2.83
C GLY A 23 -0.93 19.82 -3.24
N TYR A 24 -1.78 20.82 -3.32
CA TYR A 24 -3.17 20.65 -3.75
C TYR A 24 -3.28 20.16 -5.20
N VAL A 25 -2.52 20.77 -6.12
CA VAL A 25 -2.50 20.35 -7.53
C VAL A 25 -2.03 18.90 -7.66
N PHE A 26 -0.99 18.54 -6.91
CA PHE A 26 -0.48 17.17 -6.90
C PHE A 26 -1.54 16.17 -6.40
N GLU A 27 -2.21 16.47 -5.27
CA GLU A 27 -3.27 15.60 -4.74
C GLU A 27 -4.41 15.40 -5.75
N ARG A 28 -4.86 16.47 -6.38
CA ARG A 28 -5.93 16.40 -7.38
C ARG A 28 -5.50 15.61 -8.61
N PHE A 29 -4.27 15.80 -9.05
CA PHE A 29 -3.70 15.02 -10.15
C PHE A 29 -3.66 13.51 -9.80
N VAL A 30 -3.12 13.15 -8.63
CA VAL A 30 -3.03 11.76 -8.19
C VAL A 30 -4.43 11.15 -8.02
N MET A 31 -5.36 11.90 -7.41
CA MET A 31 -6.75 11.44 -7.26
C MET A 31 -7.39 11.16 -8.61
N LEU A 32 -7.26 12.07 -9.58
CA LEU A 32 -7.84 11.90 -10.91
C LEU A 32 -7.22 10.71 -11.64
N THR A 33 -5.90 10.55 -11.57
CA THR A 33 -5.22 9.41 -12.24
C THR A 33 -5.62 8.08 -11.61
N TYR A 34 -5.73 7.98 -10.29
CA TYR A 34 -6.22 6.77 -9.63
C TYR A 34 -7.68 6.48 -9.93
N PHE A 35 -8.54 7.50 -9.93
CA PHE A 35 -9.94 7.33 -10.30
C PHE A 35 -10.09 6.84 -11.74
N SER A 36 -9.43 7.50 -12.68
CA SER A 36 -9.47 7.12 -14.09
C SER A 36 -8.93 5.70 -14.32
N TYR A 37 -7.81 5.36 -13.66
CA TYR A 37 -7.20 4.05 -13.79
C TYR A 37 -8.06 2.94 -13.17
N THR A 38 -8.60 3.14 -11.96
CA THR A 38 -9.46 2.13 -11.30
C THR A 38 -10.76 1.94 -12.06
N PHE A 39 -11.34 3.03 -12.57
CA PHE A 39 -12.54 2.96 -13.39
C PHE A 39 -12.30 2.23 -14.72
N TRP A 40 -11.21 2.57 -15.43
CA TRP A 40 -10.81 1.87 -16.65
C TRP A 40 -10.61 0.38 -16.43
N ASN A 41 -9.84 0.01 -15.40
CA ASN A 41 -9.60 -1.40 -15.08
C ASN A 41 -10.89 -2.16 -14.72
N ALA A 42 -11.84 -1.50 -14.07
CA ALA A 42 -13.13 -2.08 -13.75
C ALA A 42 -13.96 -2.40 -15.00
N LEU A 43 -13.90 -1.52 -16.00
CA LEU A 43 -14.60 -1.70 -17.27
C LEU A 43 -13.92 -2.76 -18.15
N GLU A 44 -12.56 -2.76 -18.18
CA GLU A 44 -11.79 -3.67 -19.02
C GLU A 44 -11.92 -5.13 -18.57
N ASN A 45 -11.81 -5.38 -17.28
CA ASN A 45 -11.91 -6.73 -16.71
C ASN A 45 -12.37 -6.71 -15.26
N PRO A 46 -13.61 -7.11 -14.97
CA PRO A 46 -14.12 -7.20 -13.59
C PRO A 46 -13.28 -8.10 -12.67
N LYS A 47 -12.54 -9.08 -13.21
CA LYS A 47 -11.65 -9.94 -12.41
C LYS A 47 -10.49 -9.15 -11.80
N ASN A 48 -10.18 -7.94 -12.28
CA ASN A 48 -9.16 -7.08 -11.68
C ASN A 48 -9.49 -6.72 -10.22
N TYR A 49 -10.76 -6.76 -9.83
CA TYR A 49 -11.17 -6.60 -8.42
C TYR A 49 -10.70 -7.72 -7.49
N SER A 50 -10.32 -8.86 -8.03
CA SER A 50 -9.76 -9.96 -7.23
C SER A 50 -8.30 -9.75 -6.82
N PHE A 51 -7.62 -8.72 -7.34
CA PHE A 51 -6.23 -8.43 -6.98
C PHE A 51 -6.12 -7.47 -5.78
N LEU A 52 -5.26 -7.80 -4.82
CA LEU A 52 -4.97 -6.95 -3.67
C LEU A 52 -4.42 -5.58 -4.09
N THR A 53 -3.68 -5.52 -5.20
CA THR A 53 -3.20 -4.28 -5.81
C THR A 53 -4.34 -3.31 -6.10
N PHE A 54 -5.45 -3.79 -6.64
CA PHE A 54 -6.61 -2.96 -6.92
C PHE A 54 -7.21 -2.35 -5.65
N TRP A 55 -7.35 -3.13 -4.58
CA TRP A 55 -7.84 -2.65 -3.28
C TRP A 55 -6.89 -1.61 -2.68
N THR A 56 -5.60 -1.78 -2.91
CA THR A 56 -4.60 -0.79 -2.50
C THR A 56 -4.78 0.53 -3.26
N LEU A 57 -5.04 0.48 -4.57
CA LEU A 57 -5.33 1.68 -5.37
C LEU A 57 -6.62 2.38 -4.93
N LEU A 58 -7.67 1.65 -4.57
CA LEU A 58 -8.89 2.23 -3.99
C LEU A 58 -8.62 2.91 -2.65
N LEU A 59 -7.80 2.30 -1.79
CA LEU A 59 -7.39 2.91 -0.53
C LEU A 59 -6.62 4.23 -0.76
N HIS A 60 -5.74 4.27 -1.76
CA HIS A 60 -5.05 5.50 -2.16
C HIS A 60 -6.02 6.55 -2.69
N LEU A 61 -6.97 6.16 -3.53
CA LEU A 61 -8.01 7.05 -4.01
C LEU A 61 -8.77 7.70 -2.86
N LEU A 62 -9.16 6.91 -1.86
CA LEU A 62 -9.81 7.43 -0.65
C LEU A 62 -8.91 8.41 0.11
N TYR A 63 -7.63 8.07 0.30
CA TYR A 63 -6.67 8.95 0.96
C TYR A 63 -6.48 10.28 0.25
N PHE A 64 -6.32 10.28 -1.07
CA PHE A 64 -6.12 11.50 -1.86
C PHE A 64 -7.41 12.30 -2.08
N SER A 65 -8.57 11.73 -1.77
CA SER A 65 -9.86 12.43 -1.81
C SER A 65 -10.13 13.30 -0.58
N ILE A 66 -9.38 13.09 0.52
CA ILE A 66 -9.59 13.82 1.77
C ILE A 66 -8.91 15.19 1.71
N ASP A 67 -9.64 16.22 2.15
CA ASP A 67 -9.07 17.53 2.41
C ASP A 67 -8.23 17.52 3.70
N LYS A 68 -6.92 17.35 3.56
CA LYS A 68 -5.97 17.24 4.68
C LYS A 68 -5.82 18.53 5.47
N ALA A 69 -6.16 19.67 4.89
CA ALA A 69 -6.12 20.97 5.57
C ALA A 69 -7.24 21.08 6.63
N SER A 70 -8.33 20.35 6.48
CA SER A 70 -9.44 20.38 7.41
C SER A 70 -9.09 19.70 8.73
N PRO A 71 -9.21 20.41 9.89
CA PRO A 71 -8.94 19.83 11.20
C PRO A 71 -9.93 18.73 11.58
N LYS A 72 -11.12 18.72 10.99
CA LYS A 72 -12.18 17.73 11.27
C LYS A 72 -11.83 16.32 10.83
N VAL A 73 -11.00 16.19 9.82
CA VAL A 73 -10.62 14.88 9.25
C VAL A 73 -9.21 14.40 9.62
N GLY A 74 -8.54 15.09 10.56
CA GLY A 74 -7.15 14.79 10.92
C GLY A 74 -6.91 13.32 11.34
N THR A 75 -7.86 12.72 12.07
CA THR A 75 -7.77 11.30 12.45
C THR A 75 -7.94 10.37 11.25
N ALA A 76 -8.90 10.64 10.38
CA ALA A 76 -9.11 9.87 9.15
C ALA A 76 -7.91 9.99 8.22
N THR A 77 -7.39 11.20 8.01
CA THR A 77 -6.18 11.47 7.21
C THR A 77 -5.00 10.66 7.72
N ARG A 78 -4.75 10.67 9.02
CA ARG A 78 -3.67 9.92 9.65
C ARG A 78 -3.81 8.41 9.45
N LEU A 79 -5.00 7.87 9.65
CA LEU A 79 -5.27 6.46 9.50
C LEU A 79 -5.10 6.03 8.05
N LEU A 80 -5.72 6.74 7.12
CA LEU A 80 -5.64 6.42 5.69
C LEU A 80 -4.24 6.60 5.13
N HIS A 81 -3.50 7.65 5.54
CA HIS A 81 -2.08 7.77 5.15
C HIS A 81 -1.25 6.58 5.63
N GLY A 82 -1.42 6.19 6.91
CA GLY A 82 -0.68 5.05 7.47
C GLY A 82 -1.02 3.74 6.75
N MET A 83 -2.31 3.45 6.57
CA MET A 83 -2.78 2.26 5.86
C MET A 83 -2.32 2.25 4.40
N SER A 84 -2.43 3.38 3.69
CA SER A 84 -2.00 3.51 2.30
C SER A 84 -0.51 3.26 2.15
N LEU A 85 0.32 3.79 3.05
CA LEU A 85 1.76 3.57 3.01
C LEU A 85 2.12 2.09 3.29
N VAL A 86 1.50 1.48 4.30
CA VAL A 86 1.68 0.06 4.60
C VAL A 86 1.26 -0.80 3.41
N ALA A 87 0.09 -0.54 2.83
CA ALA A 87 -0.44 -1.26 1.69
C ALA A 87 0.47 -1.14 0.45
N ALA A 88 0.89 0.09 0.11
CA ALA A 88 1.77 0.33 -1.04
C ALA A 88 3.10 -0.42 -0.93
N VAL A 89 3.74 -0.35 0.24
CA VAL A 89 5.03 -1.03 0.46
C VAL A 89 4.85 -2.55 0.49
N ALA A 90 3.78 -3.05 1.11
CA ALA A 90 3.50 -4.48 1.15
C ALA A 90 3.27 -5.05 -0.27
N VAL A 91 2.45 -4.39 -1.07
CA VAL A 91 2.17 -4.80 -2.46
C VAL A 91 3.42 -4.71 -3.33
N LEU A 92 4.23 -3.64 -3.20
CA LEU A 92 5.51 -3.53 -3.91
C LEU A 92 6.48 -4.64 -3.51
N ALA A 93 6.60 -4.96 -2.22
CA ALA A 93 7.47 -6.03 -1.73
C ALA A 93 7.03 -7.40 -2.27
N ALA A 94 5.73 -7.70 -2.23
CA ALA A 94 5.17 -8.94 -2.76
C ALA A 94 5.43 -9.07 -4.26
N TYR A 95 5.09 -8.04 -5.02
CA TYR A 95 5.30 -8.02 -6.46
C TYR A 95 6.78 -8.22 -6.81
N SER A 96 7.69 -7.52 -6.10
CA SER A 96 9.13 -7.63 -6.34
C SER A 96 9.64 -9.06 -6.10
N GLN A 97 9.19 -9.72 -5.03
CA GLN A 97 9.55 -11.10 -4.73
C GLN A 97 9.06 -12.06 -5.83
N MET A 98 7.80 -11.92 -6.23
CA MET A 98 7.20 -12.74 -7.29
C MET A 98 7.90 -12.50 -8.64
N ALA A 99 8.19 -11.26 -8.97
CA ALA A 99 8.87 -10.88 -10.21
C ALA A 99 10.28 -11.47 -10.30
N VAL A 100 11.05 -11.41 -9.19
CA VAL A 100 12.39 -12.01 -9.13
C VAL A 100 12.30 -13.54 -9.28
N ALA A 101 11.47 -14.20 -8.49
CA ALA A 101 11.33 -15.66 -8.54
C ALA A 101 10.82 -16.14 -9.91
N GLY A 102 9.80 -15.48 -10.44
CA GLY A 102 9.25 -15.81 -11.76
C GLY A 102 10.26 -15.58 -12.88
N SER A 103 11.01 -14.47 -12.83
CA SER A 103 12.05 -14.17 -13.82
C SER A 103 13.19 -15.19 -13.82
N LEU A 104 13.60 -15.64 -12.64
CA LEU A 104 14.62 -16.70 -12.51
C LEU A 104 14.12 -18.04 -13.05
N TYR A 105 12.87 -18.37 -12.82
CA TYR A 105 12.27 -19.62 -13.30
C TYR A 105 12.04 -19.64 -14.80
N TRP A 106 11.48 -18.54 -15.35
CA TRP A 106 11.12 -18.43 -16.76
C TRP A 106 12.25 -17.85 -17.63
N GLY A 107 13.40 -17.55 -17.05
CA GLY A 107 14.58 -17.01 -17.74
C GLY A 107 14.54 -15.50 -18.01
N SER A 108 13.41 -14.83 -17.87
CA SER A 108 13.29 -13.37 -17.97
C SER A 108 12.02 -12.83 -17.33
N PHE A 109 12.05 -11.54 -16.98
CA PHE A 109 10.86 -10.83 -16.50
C PHE A 109 9.73 -10.78 -17.54
N TYR A 110 10.08 -10.59 -18.82
CA TYR A 110 9.12 -10.58 -19.91
C TYR A 110 8.39 -11.92 -20.03
N GLU A 111 9.13 -13.02 -20.00
CA GLU A 111 8.54 -14.35 -20.12
C GLU A 111 7.65 -14.69 -18.92
N TRP A 112 8.08 -14.34 -17.71
CA TRP A 112 7.23 -14.49 -16.53
C TRP A 112 5.91 -13.72 -16.64
N GLU A 113 5.95 -12.45 -17.02
CA GLU A 113 4.74 -11.63 -17.20
C GLU A 113 3.83 -12.18 -18.32
N ARG A 114 4.43 -12.73 -19.37
CA ARG A 114 3.67 -13.44 -20.43
C ARG A 114 2.92 -14.65 -19.86
N GLN A 115 3.57 -15.45 -19.04
CA GLN A 115 2.95 -16.61 -18.40
C GLN A 115 1.86 -16.22 -17.40
N VAL A 116 2.07 -15.17 -16.61
CA VAL A 116 1.03 -14.59 -15.74
C VAL A 116 -0.16 -14.13 -16.59
N GLY A 117 0.07 -13.45 -17.68
CA GLY A 117 -0.98 -13.01 -18.60
C GLY A 117 -1.80 -14.19 -19.15
N LEU A 118 -1.15 -15.25 -19.57
CA LEU A 118 -1.81 -16.47 -20.04
C LEU A 118 -2.63 -17.15 -18.93
N ALA A 119 -2.10 -17.23 -17.71
CA ALA A 119 -2.79 -17.85 -16.58
C ALA A 119 -4.09 -17.10 -16.22
N VAL A 120 -4.15 -15.79 -16.43
CA VAL A 120 -5.35 -14.97 -16.19
C VAL A 120 -6.22 -14.77 -17.46
N GLY A 121 -5.92 -15.49 -18.55
CA GLY A 121 -6.71 -15.45 -19.77
C GLY A 121 -6.50 -14.19 -20.63
N LYS A 122 -5.35 -13.51 -20.46
CA LYS A 122 -4.95 -12.37 -21.31
C LYS A 122 -4.23 -12.86 -22.59
N SER A 123 -4.00 -11.92 -23.52
CA SER A 123 -3.20 -12.18 -24.71
C SER A 123 -1.80 -12.71 -24.36
N ALA A 124 -1.29 -13.62 -25.20
CA ALA A 124 0.04 -14.22 -25.05
C ALA A 124 1.21 -13.23 -25.19
N THR A 125 0.95 -12.05 -25.75
CA THR A 125 1.96 -11.00 -25.95
C THR A 125 1.54 -9.74 -25.18
N PRO A 126 2.06 -9.52 -23.95
CA PRO A 126 1.82 -8.28 -23.24
C PRO A 126 2.44 -7.13 -24.04
N GLY A 127 1.67 -6.06 -24.23
CA GLY A 127 2.14 -4.84 -24.89
C GLY A 127 3.22 -4.14 -24.06
N TRP A 128 4.00 -3.25 -24.70
CA TRP A 128 5.01 -2.44 -24.01
C TRP A 128 4.40 -1.64 -22.84
N TRP A 129 3.19 -1.12 -23.02
CA TRP A 129 2.43 -0.43 -21.98
C TRP A 129 2.21 -1.31 -20.74
N ASP A 130 1.72 -2.54 -20.94
CA ASP A 130 1.44 -3.47 -19.84
C ASP A 130 2.70 -3.84 -19.07
N MET A 131 3.80 -4.07 -19.79
CA MET A 131 5.06 -4.50 -19.20
C MET A 131 5.76 -3.42 -18.37
N HIS A 132 5.79 -2.18 -18.88
CA HIS A 132 6.64 -1.15 -18.28
C HIS A 132 5.86 -0.08 -17.52
N LEU A 133 4.78 0.43 -18.08
CA LEU A 133 4.06 1.55 -17.46
C LEU A 133 2.96 1.09 -16.51
N ARG A 134 2.14 0.13 -16.91
CA ARG A 134 1.07 -0.37 -16.07
C ARG A 134 1.60 -0.97 -14.77
N LYS A 135 2.60 -1.84 -14.84
CA LYS A 135 3.19 -2.48 -13.66
C LYS A 135 3.89 -1.47 -12.73
N ALA A 136 4.62 -0.52 -13.30
CA ALA A 136 5.21 0.55 -12.52
C ALA A 136 4.13 1.42 -11.85
N TYR A 137 3.05 1.73 -12.57
CA TYR A 137 1.93 2.49 -12.02
C TYR A 137 1.20 1.74 -10.90
N GLU A 138 0.99 0.45 -11.04
CA GLU A 138 0.29 -0.38 -10.05
C GLU A 138 1.12 -0.62 -8.77
N HIS A 139 2.44 -0.73 -8.86
CA HIS A 139 3.27 -1.21 -7.76
C HIS A 139 4.28 -0.18 -7.23
N ILE A 140 4.87 0.65 -8.10
CA ILE A 140 5.91 1.62 -7.71
C ILE A 140 5.29 2.99 -7.43
N TRP A 141 4.43 3.47 -8.33
CA TRP A 141 3.84 4.79 -8.23
C TRP A 141 3.11 5.04 -6.90
N PRO A 142 2.35 4.09 -6.31
CA PRO A 142 1.69 4.29 -5.02
C PRO A 142 2.65 4.70 -3.90
N VAL A 143 3.82 4.08 -3.83
CA VAL A 143 4.84 4.45 -2.84
C VAL A 143 5.40 5.84 -3.12
N LEU A 144 5.74 6.14 -4.38
CA LEU A 144 6.28 7.44 -4.77
C LEU A 144 5.27 8.57 -4.53
N ALA A 145 4.01 8.37 -4.88
CA ALA A 145 2.96 9.36 -4.67
C ALA A 145 2.81 9.73 -3.18
N LEU A 146 2.85 8.74 -2.28
CA LEU A 146 2.78 8.99 -0.84
C LEU A 146 4.03 9.68 -0.29
N LEU A 147 5.22 9.38 -0.81
CA LEU A 147 6.46 10.06 -0.41
C LEU A 147 6.48 11.52 -0.88
N ILE A 148 6.04 11.78 -2.11
CA ILE A 148 5.91 13.14 -2.64
C ILE A 148 4.87 13.92 -1.84
N ASP A 149 3.72 13.32 -1.58
CA ASP A 149 2.67 13.92 -0.75
C ASP A 149 3.19 14.25 0.66
N ALA A 150 3.88 13.32 1.30
CA ALA A 150 4.48 13.54 2.61
C ALA A 150 5.49 14.69 2.65
N ARG A 151 6.12 14.98 1.52
CA ARG A 151 7.03 16.12 1.36
C ARG A 151 6.29 17.43 1.12
N LEU A 152 5.34 17.43 0.20
CA LEU A 152 4.58 18.62 -0.20
C LEU A 152 3.61 19.09 0.90
N ASN A 153 2.93 18.16 1.53
CA ASN A 153 1.92 18.41 2.57
C ASN A 153 2.44 18.13 3.98
N ARG A 154 3.76 18.27 4.18
CA ARG A 154 4.43 17.93 5.46
C ARG A 154 3.78 18.60 6.67
N ALA A 155 3.44 19.87 6.58
CA ALA A 155 2.87 20.63 7.71
C ALA A 155 1.51 20.09 8.14
N ASP A 156 0.65 19.74 7.17
CA ASP A 156 -0.68 19.20 7.42
C ASP A 156 -0.59 17.79 7.99
N LEU A 157 0.27 16.95 7.43
CA LEU A 157 0.51 15.62 7.97
C LEU A 157 1.11 15.67 9.38
N GLN A 158 2.07 16.57 9.65
CA GLN A 158 2.61 16.75 11.00
C GLN A 158 1.50 17.13 12.00
N ARG A 159 0.56 17.99 11.61
CA ARG A 159 -0.60 18.34 12.41
C ARG A 159 -1.47 17.11 12.70
N CYS A 160 -1.79 16.33 11.69
CA CYS A 160 -2.57 15.10 11.82
C CYS A 160 -1.89 14.05 12.71
N TYR A 161 -0.56 14.00 12.68
CA TYR A 161 0.23 13.06 13.47
C TYR A 161 0.56 13.52 14.89
N ARG A 162 0.25 14.74 15.29
CA ARG A 162 0.57 15.28 16.61
C ARG A 162 -0.10 14.45 17.72
N GLY A 163 0.63 14.22 18.82
CA GLY A 163 0.08 13.62 20.04
C GLY A 163 -0.04 12.10 20.10
N CYS A 164 0.27 11.35 19.04
CA CYS A 164 0.22 9.88 19.11
C CYS A 164 1.62 9.25 19.11
N SER A 165 1.82 8.13 19.80
CA SER A 165 3.09 7.45 19.78
C SER A 165 3.35 6.80 18.40
N ARG A 166 4.60 6.77 18.00
CA ARG A 166 5.05 6.19 16.72
C ARG A 166 4.70 4.70 16.63
N THR A 167 4.96 3.95 17.70
CA THR A 167 4.67 2.52 17.78
C THR A 167 3.19 2.23 17.61
N PHE A 168 2.34 2.94 18.35
CA PHE A 168 0.89 2.76 18.28
C PHE A 168 0.34 3.00 16.87
N ARG A 169 0.83 4.04 16.19
CA ARG A 169 0.37 4.36 14.83
C ARG A 169 0.80 3.31 13.82
N THR A 170 2.05 2.85 13.91
CA THR A 170 2.54 1.77 13.03
C THR A 170 1.76 0.49 13.27
N ALA A 171 1.53 0.11 14.53
CA ALA A 171 0.74 -1.07 14.88
C ALA A 171 -0.70 -0.95 14.36
N LEU A 172 -1.34 0.23 14.55
CA LEU A 172 -2.70 0.48 14.06
C LEU A 172 -2.78 0.40 12.53
N ALA A 173 -1.89 1.09 11.81
CA ALA A 173 -1.88 1.07 10.35
C ALA A 173 -1.64 -0.34 9.80
N THR A 174 -0.70 -1.09 10.39
CA THR A 174 -0.40 -2.47 10.00
C THR A 174 -1.55 -3.41 10.33
N GLY A 175 -2.17 -3.27 11.51
CA GLY A 175 -3.33 -4.06 11.92
C GLY A 175 -4.54 -3.83 11.01
N CYS A 176 -4.85 -2.57 10.67
CA CYS A 176 -5.92 -2.25 9.74
C CYS A 176 -5.65 -2.81 8.34
N TYR A 177 -4.41 -2.74 7.86
CA TYR A 177 -4.05 -3.34 6.58
C TYR A 177 -4.15 -4.88 6.62
N LEU A 178 -3.76 -5.50 7.73
CA LEU A 178 -3.95 -6.95 7.91
C LEU A 178 -5.42 -7.34 7.82
N VAL A 179 -6.31 -6.60 8.48
CA VAL A 179 -7.77 -6.82 8.39
C VAL A 179 -8.24 -6.66 6.94
N LEU A 180 -7.79 -5.63 6.23
CA LEU A 180 -8.11 -5.43 4.81
C LEU A 180 -7.65 -6.62 3.97
N GLY A 181 -6.42 -7.09 4.17
CA GLY A 181 -5.85 -8.24 3.46
C GLY A 181 -6.61 -9.54 3.72
N LEU A 182 -6.99 -9.80 4.99
CA LEU A 182 -7.80 -10.96 5.35
C LEU A 182 -9.21 -10.88 4.74
N THR A 183 -9.82 -9.70 4.76
CA THR A 183 -11.13 -9.48 4.13
C THR A 183 -11.05 -9.72 2.62
N TRP A 184 -10.02 -9.19 1.97
CA TRP A 184 -9.76 -9.44 0.55
C TRP A 184 -9.60 -10.94 0.26
N GLU A 185 -8.81 -11.65 1.06
CA GLU A 185 -8.60 -13.09 0.90
C GLU A 185 -9.92 -13.86 1.00
N GLN A 186 -10.72 -13.56 2.02
CA GLN A 186 -12.02 -14.23 2.21
C GLN A 186 -13.03 -13.91 1.09
N THR A 187 -13.03 -12.67 0.60
CA THR A 187 -14.03 -12.25 -0.40
C THR A 187 -13.66 -12.62 -1.82
N CYS A 188 -12.37 -12.55 -2.16
CA CYS A 188 -11.89 -12.68 -3.53
C CYS A 188 -11.26 -14.03 -3.83
N GLN A 189 -10.62 -14.69 -2.84
CA GLN A 189 -9.96 -15.98 -3.08
C GLN A 189 -10.87 -17.19 -2.79
N SER A 190 -11.79 -17.10 -1.83
CA SER A 190 -12.61 -18.25 -1.43
C SER A 190 -13.65 -18.67 -2.47
N LYS A 191 -14.00 -17.82 -3.42
CA LYS A 191 -15.03 -18.07 -4.43
C LYS A 191 -14.51 -18.63 -5.75
N ASP A 192 -13.25 -18.38 -6.07
CA ASP A 192 -12.60 -18.88 -7.30
C ASP A 192 -11.61 -20.03 -7.02
N SER A 193 -11.71 -20.64 -5.88
CA SER A 193 -10.74 -21.52 -5.23
C SER A 193 -10.48 -22.88 -5.89
N GLY A 194 -10.73 -23.02 -7.18
CA GLY A 194 -10.19 -24.14 -7.95
C GLY A 194 -8.83 -23.84 -8.58
N GLN A 195 -8.36 -22.61 -8.54
CA GLN A 195 -7.07 -22.24 -9.10
C GLN A 195 -6.05 -22.01 -7.99
N ASP A 196 -5.04 -22.84 -7.98
CA ASP A 196 -3.83 -22.65 -7.19
C ASP A 196 -3.28 -21.21 -7.37
N PHE A 197 -3.12 -20.48 -6.26
CA PHE A 197 -2.56 -19.12 -6.24
C PHE A 197 -1.24 -19.03 -7.04
N PHE A 198 -0.42 -20.07 -6.97
CA PHE A 198 0.86 -20.11 -7.66
C PHE A 198 0.71 -20.31 -9.16
N ALA A 199 -0.27 -21.09 -9.61
CA ALA A 199 -0.61 -21.22 -11.01
C ALA A 199 -1.06 -19.88 -11.60
N HIS A 200 -1.82 -19.10 -10.84
CA HIS A 200 -2.29 -17.77 -11.25
C HIS A 200 -1.13 -16.78 -11.49
N TYR A 201 -0.07 -16.86 -10.67
CA TYR A 201 1.12 -16.01 -10.81
C TYR A 201 2.26 -16.66 -11.61
N ALA A 202 2.01 -17.83 -12.23
CA ALA A 202 3.02 -18.59 -12.99
C ALA A 202 4.36 -18.73 -12.23
N LEU A 203 4.29 -18.98 -10.92
CA LEU A 203 5.46 -19.13 -10.05
C LEU A 203 6.04 -20.54 -10.15
N PRO A 204 7.34 -20.70 -9.89
CA PRO A 204 7.97 -22.01 -9.93
C PRO A 204 7.42 -22.93 -8.83
N PRO A 205 7.33 -24.27 -9.08
CA PRO A 205 6.83 -25.24 -8.10
C PRO A 205 7.60 -25.22 -6.76
N TRP A 206 8.92 -24.90 -6.77
CA TRP A 206 9.70 -24.78 -5.54
C TRP A 206 9.33 -23.55 -4.71
N PHE A 207 8.70 -22.54 -5.30
CA PHE A 207 8.21 -21.39 -4.58
C PHE A 207 7.03 -21.76 -3.67
N ALA A 208 6.24 -22.76 -4.07
CA ALA A 208 5.17 -23.34 -3.27
C ALA A 208 5.66 -24.39 -2.26
N SER A 209 6.92 -24.85 -2.37
CA SER A 209 7.35 -25.99 -1.61
C SER A 209 7.93 -25.62 -0.24
N ALA A 210 7.61 -26.44 0.76
CA ALA A 210 8.21 -26.45 2.09
C ALA A 210 9.77 -26.52 2.09
N ARG A 211 10.39 -26.76 0.95
CA ARG A 211 11.86 -26.80 0.79
C ARG A 211 12.55 -25.49 1.17
N LEU A 212 11.87 -24.35 1.09
CA LEU A 212 12.40 -23.06 1.58
C LEU A 212 12.49 -23.00 3.11
N LEU A 213 11.70 -23.80 3.82
CA LEU A 213 11.67 -23.84 5.27
C LEU A 213 12.54 -24.98 5.84
N ALA A 214 12.85 -25.98 5.03
CA ALA A 214 13.70 -27.10 5.43
C ALA A 214 15.09 -26.66 5.95
N PRO A 215 15.79 -25.68 5.34
CA PRO A 215 17.07 -25.18 5.87
C PRO A 215 16.94 -24.50 7.23
N LEU A 216 15.74 -24.05 7.60
CA LEU A 216 15.45 -23.43 8.91
C LEU A 216 15.01 -24.46 9.97
N GLY A 217 15.03 -25.76 9.64
CA GLY A 217 14.60 -26.83 10.55
C GLY A 217 13.09 -26.88 10.76
N ILE A 218 12.30 -26.21 9.92
CA ILE A 218 10.83 -26.19 10.02
C ILE A 218 10.29 -27.36 9.19
N ASP A 219 9.70 -28.35 9.88
CA ASP A 219 8.98 -29.43 9.22
C ASP A 219 7.59 -28.93 8.78
N ALA A 220 7.47 -28.71 7.49
CA ALA A 220 6.21 -28.27 6.87
C ALA A 220 5.46 -29.42 6.16
N THR A 221 5.85 -30.67 6.38
CA THR A 221 5.30 -31.84 5.67
C THR A 221 3.81 -32.10 5.98
N GLY A 222 3.29 -31.57 7.08
CA GLY A 222 1.86 -31.66 7.44
C GLY A 222 1.03 -30.43 7.04
N LEU A 223 1.66 -29.39 6.49
CA LEU A 223 0.97 -28.16 6.10
C LEU A 223 0.82 -28.16 4.58
N ALA A 224 -0.34 -27.72 4.07
CA ALA A 224 -0.49 -27.47 2.65
C ALA A 224 0.63 -26.50 2.22
N PRO A 225 1.47 -26.86 1.25
CA PRO A 225 2.65 -26.06 0.86
C PRO A 225 2.28 -24.61 0.58
N ASP A 226 1.14 -24.39 -0.03
CA ASP A 226 0.60 -23.09 -0.40
C ASP A 226 0.26 -22.22 0.83
N ALA A 227 -0.31 -22.81 1.89
CA ALA A 227 -0.67 -22.08 3.10
C ALA A 227 0.56 -21.59 3.86
N VAL A 228 1.61 -22.40 3.93
CA VAL A 228 2.88 -22.04 4.62
C VAL A 228 3.57 -20.89 3.90
N PHE A 229 3.70 -21.00 2.59
CA PHE A 229 4.35 -19.97 1.79
C PHE A 229 3.55 -18.67 1.81
N SER A 230 2.25 -18.74 1.53
CA SER A 230 1.35 -17.59 1.54
C SER A 230 1.39 -16.85 2.88
N ASN A 231 1.36 -17.57 4.01
CA ASN A 231 1.43 -16.96 5.33
C ASN A 231 2.82 -16.39 5.64
N GLY A 232 3.89 -17.08 5.28
CA GLY A 232 5.27 -16.58 5.43
C GLY A 232 5.50 -15.30 4.63
N GLN A 233 5.04 -15.25 3.39
CA GLN A 233 5.10 -14.06 2.55
C GLN A 233 4.32 -12.89 3.16
N LYS A 234 3.10 -13.14 3.66
CA LYS A 234 2.29 -12.12 4.34
C LYS A 234 3.03 -11.52 5.54
N VAL A 235 3.68 -12.35 6.36
CA VAL A 235 4.46 -11.89 7.51
C VAL A 235 5.63 -11.01 7.06
N ILE A 236 6.40 -11.44 6.08
CA ILE A 236 7.53 -10.66 5.56
C ILE A 236 7.05 -9.32 4.99
N MET A 237 5.99 -9.33 4.19
CA MET A 237 5.40 -8.11 3.62
C MET A 237 4.97 -7.14 4.72
N LEU A 238 4.28 -7.63 5.75
CA LEU A 238 3.82 -6.80 6.87
C LEU A 238 4.98 -6.24 7.67
N LEU A 239 6.04 -7.01 7.91
CA LEU A 239 7.24 -6.54 8.60
C LEU A 239 7.95 -5.44 7.81
N VAL A 240 8.17 -5.65 6.51
CA VAL A 240 8.79 -4.64 5.63
C VAL A 240 7.95 -3.36 5.59
N ALA A 241 6.64 -3.49 5.46
CA ALA A 241 5.72 -2.36 5.44
C ALA A 241 5.65 -1.63 6.79
N ALA A 242 5.66 -2.37 7.91
CA ALA A 242 5.70 -1.77 9.25
C ALA A 242 7.00 -0.98 9.49
N VAL A 243 8.16 -1.52 9.06
CA VAL A 243 9.45 -0.83 9.14
C VAL A 243 9.45 0.43 8.27
N ALA A 244 8.94 0.35 7.04
CA ALA A 244 8.82 1.49 6.14
C ALA A 244 7.93 2.59 6.75
N HIS A 245 6.76 2.22 7.26
CA HIS A 245 5.87 3.16 7.95
C HIS A 245 6.56 3.80 9.17
N TRP A 246 7.25 2.99 9.96
CA TRP A 246 8.02 3.49 11.11
C TRP A 246 9.07 4.53 10.68
N ARG A 247 9.78 4.30 9.60
CA ARG A 247 10.82 5.20 9.09
C ARG A 247 10.25 6.48 8.50
N VAL A 248 9.16 6.41 7.76
CA VAL A 248 8.53 7.58 7.12
C VAL A 248 7.73 8.40 8.12
N ALA A 249 6.92 7.78 8.96
CA ALA A 249 6.11 8.49 9.94
C ALA A 249 6.97 9.17 11.03
N GLY A 250 8.17 8.68 11.32
CA GLY A 250 9.05 9.27 12.32
C GLY A 250 9.38 10.74 12.09
N PRO A 251 9.89 11.13 10.93
CA PRO A 251 10.18 12.53 10.60
C PRO A 251 8.94 13.44 10.60
N LEU A 252 7.76 12.86 10.33
CA LEU A 252 6.50 13.60 10.38
C LEU A 252 6.06 13.94 11.81
N MET A 253 6.57 13.21 12.81
CA MET A 253 6.23 13.42 14.23
C MET A 253 7.19 14.34 14.95
N THR A 254 8.39 14.54 14.46
CA THR A 254 9.35 15.46 15.07
C THR A 254 8.89 16.89 14.82
N LYS A 255 8.84 17.72 15.90
CA LYS A 255 8.64 19.16 15.75
C LYS A 255 9.69 19.66 14.76
N ALA A 256 9.29 20.46 13.78
CA ALA A 256 10.25 21.26 13.05
C ALA A 256 11.10 22.00 14.10
N LYS A 257 12.42 21.77 14.09
CA LYS A 257 13.30 22.65 14.86
C LYS A 257 13.04 24.05 14.34
N THR A 258 12.46 24.89 15.17
CA THR A 258 12.39 26.32 14.89
C THR A 258 13.82 26.79 14.83
N SER A 259 14.31 26.97 13.60
CA SER A 259 15.56 27.68 13.31
C SER A 259 15.36 29.14 13.56
#